data_fb5763d9c992f698b081e5045fb262af
#
_entry.id   fb5763d9c992f698b081e5045fb262af
#
_cell.length_a   1.000
_cell.length_b   1.000
_cell.length_c   1.000
_cell.angle_alpha   90.00
_cell.angle_beta   90.00
_cell.angle_gamma   90.00
#
_symmetry.space_group_name_H-M   'P 1'
#
loop_
_entity.id
_entity.type
_entity.pdbx_description
1 polymer ?
#
loop_
_entity_poly.entity_id
_entity_poly.type
_entity_poly.pdbx_seq_one_letter_code
_entity_poly.pdbx_strand_id
1 'polypeptide(L)' 'MFSKNKSLSLTEKETLIINFLKNSETAVSINELQKNVWGYKSKLETHTVETHVYRLRKKILKCFNDNNFIKSNKNGYKI' A
#
# COMPACT_ATOMS: atom_id res chain seq x y z
N MET A 1 -11.24 -11.69 1.86
CA MET A 1 -12.62 -11.27 2.04
C MET A 1 -12.86 -10.75 3.45
N PHE A 2 -13.61 -9.71 3.57
CA PHE A 2 -13.82 -9.08 4.88
C PHE A 2 -14.95 -9.75 5.62
N SER A 3 -14.74 -10.00 6.91
CA SER A 3 -15.82 -10.46 7.74
C SER A 3 -16.70 -9.28 8.16
N LYS A 4 -17.92 -9.56 8.59
CA LYS A 4 -18.84 -8.50 9.00
C LYS A 4 -18.33 -7.73 10.23
N ASN A 5 -17.54 -8.37 11.07
CA ASN A 5 -17.06 -7.78 12.31
C ASN A 5 -15.71 -7.10 12.18
N LYS A 6 -15.08 -7.21 11.01
CA LYS A 6 -13.78 -6.61 10.77
C LYS A 6 -13.83 -5.80 9.49
N SER A 7 -14.46 -4.67 9.60
CA SER A 7 -14.56 -3.73 8.51
C SER A 7 -13.33 -2.83 8.54
N LEU A 8 -12.58 -2.82 7.46
CA LEU A 8 -11.41 -1.96 7.32
C LEU A 8 -11.77 -0.79 6.41
N SER A 9 -11.75 0.41 6.99
CA SER A 9 -12.03 1.61 6.23
C SER A 9 -10.75 2.07 5.54
N LEU A 10 -10.70 1.98 4.23
CA LEU A 10 -9.55 2.40 3.44
C LEU A 10 -9.86 3.68 2.70
N THR A 11 -8.87 4.56 2.62
CA THR A 11 -8.96 5.73 1.76
C THR A 11 -8.83 5.29 0.31
N GLU A 12 -9.18 6.20 -0.61
CA GLU A 12 -9.03 5.93 -2.04
C GLU A 12 -7.59 5.57 -2.38
N LYS A 13 -6.64 6.32 -1.84
CA LYS A 13 -5.22 6.07 -2.11
C LYS A 13 -4.76 4.73 -1.56
N GLU A 14 -5.24 4.36 -0.39
CA GLU A 14 -4.90 3.07 0.20
C GLU A 14 -5.44 1.92 -0.64
N THR A 15 -6.67 2.07 -1.14
CA THR A 15 -7.25 1.07 -2.03
C THR A 15 -6.45 0.94 -3.32
N LEU A 16 -6.04 2.06 -3.90
CA LEU A 16 -5.23 2.06 -5.11
C LEU A 16 -3.88 1.40 -4.89
N ILE A 17 -3.26 1.64 -3.74
CA ILE A 17 -1.99 1.00 -3.39
C ILE A 17 -2.14 -0.51 -3.36
N ILE A 18 -3.16 -1.00 -2.66
CA ILE A 18 -3.39 -2.44 -2.55
C ILE A 18 -3.63 -3.05 -3.93
N ASN A 19 -4.50 -2.44 -4.72
CA ASN A 19 -4.82 -2.98 -6.04
C ASN A 19 -3.60 -3.01 -6.95
N PHE A 20 -2.79 -1.95 -6.91
CA PHE A 20 -1.61 -1.89 -7.75
C PHE A 20 -0.59 -2.94 -7.34
N LEU A 21 -0.33 -3.07 -6.04
CA LEU A 21 0.63 -4.06 -5.55
C LEU A 21 0.14 -5.48 -5.79
N LYS A 22 -1.15 -5.70 -5.61
CA LYS A 22 -1.74 -7.03 -5.81
C LYS A 22 -1.63 -7.49 -7.26
N ASN A 23 -1.73 -6.56 -8.20
CA ASN A 23 -1.66 -6.88 -9.62
C ASN A 23 -0.23 -6.90 -10.16
N SER A 24 0.75 -6.58 -9.32
CA SER A 24 2.15 -6.57 -9.73
C SER A 24 2.80 -7.92 -9.45
N GLU A 25 3.54 -8.44 -10.42
CA GLU A 25 4.22 -9.72 -10.26
C GLU A 25 5.50 -9.60 -9.48
N THR A 26 6.11 -8.42 -9.50
CA THR A 26 7.37 -8.16 -8.81
C THR A 26 7.20 -7.00 -7.86
N ALA A 27 8.19 -6.79 -7.01
CA ALA A 27 8.17 -5.67 -6.08
C ALA A 27 8.08 -4.34 -6.83
N VAL A 28 7.32 -3.41 -6.28
CA VAL A 28 7.09 -2.10 -6.89
C VAL A 28 7.90 -1.05 -6.15
N SER A 29 8.71 -0.30 -6.88
CA SER A 29 9.50 0.77 -6.28
C SER A 29 8.58 1.91 -5.80
N ILE A 30 9.10 2.72 -4.88
CA ILE A 30 8.36 3.87 -4.38
C ILE A 30 8.01 4.81 -5.52
N ASN A 31 8.94 5.01 -6.46
CA ASN A 31 8.69 5.89 -7.60
C ASN A 31 7.57 5.39 -8.49
N GLU A 32 7.55 4.10 -8.76
CA GLU A 32 6.47 3.51 -9.56
C GLU A 32 5.13 3.60 -8.82
N LEU A 33 5.14 3.33 -7.54
CA LEU A 33 3.93 3.41 -6.73
C LEU A 33 3.39 4.84 -6.74
N GLN A 34 4.27 5.82 -6.57
CA GLN A 34 3.88 7.21 -6.60
C GLN A 34 3.25 7.59 -7.94
N LYS A 35 3.89 7.20 -9.04
CA LYS A 35 3.40 7.53 -10.37
C LYS A 35 2.03 6.90 -10.64
N ASN A 36 1.82 5.68 -10.22
CA ASN A 36 0.60 4.95 -10.54
C ASN A 36 -0.55 5.27 -9.60
N VAL A 37 -0.28 5.69 -8.39
CA VAL A 37 -1.31 6.02 -7.41
C VAL A 37 -1.61 7.51 -7.39
N TRP A 38 -0.58 8.35 -7.44
CA TRP A 38 -0.74 9.81 -7.38
C TRP A 38 -0.62 10.49 -8.73
N GLY A 39 -0.03 9.82 -9.72
CA GLY A 39 0.09 10.34 -11.07
C GLY A 39 1.49 10.84 -11.39
N TYR A 40 1.79 10.91 -12.69
CA TYR A 40 3.12 11.28 -13.16
C TYR A 40 3.49 12.72 -12.86
N LYS A 41 2.50 13.59 -12.70
CA LYS A 41 2.74 14.99 -12.41
C LYS A 41 2.83 15.30 -10.92
N SER A 42 2.69 14.28 -10.09
CA SER A 42 2.76 14.47 -8.65
C SER A 42 4.18 14.81 -8.24
N LYS A 43 4.30 15.76 -7.33
CA LYS A 43 5.59 16.18 -6.78
C LYS A 43 5.74 15.75 -5.32
N LEU A 44 5.07 14.67 -4.96
CA LEU A 44 5.17 14.16 -3.60
C LEU A 44 6.58 13.66 -3.30
N GLU A 45 7.00 13.87 -2.08
CA GLU A 45 8.26 13.32 -1.63
C GLU A 45 8.09 11.83 -1.35
N THR A 46 9.18 11.08 -1.50
CA THR A 46 9.11 9.62 -1.32
C THR A 46 8.68 9.23 0.10
N HIS A 47 9.06 10.01 1.10
CA HIS A 47 8.65 9.68 2.46
C HIS A 47 7.14 9.82 2.67
N THR A 48 6.47 10.63 1.86
CA THR A 48 5.00 10.72 1.90
C THR A 48 4.40 9.38 1.47
N VAL A 49 4.94 8.79 0.40
CA VAL A 49 4.51 7.49 -0.07
C VAL A 49 4.77 6.43 1.02
N GLU A 50 5.95 6.45 1.60
CA GLU A 50 6.31 5.52 2.66
C GLU A 50 5.36 5.64 3.86
N THR A 51 5.00 6.87 4.22
CA THR A 51 4.06 7.10 5.33
C THR A 51 2.70 6.50 5.03
N HIS A 52 2.21 6.66 3.79
CA HIS A 52 0.93 6.07 3.41
C HIS A 52 0.98 4.55 3.50
N VAL A 53 2.04 3.93 3.01
CA VAL A 53 2.20 2.48 3.08
C VAL A 53 2.30 2.04 4.54
N TYR A 54 3.04 2.76 5.35
CA TYR A 54 3.18 2.43 6.76
C TYR A 54 1.85 2.44 7.50
N ARG A 55 1.05 3.47 7.26
CA ARG A 55 -0.27 3.58 7.88
C ARG A 55 -1.20 2.46 7.40
N LEU A 56 -1.12 2.13 6.12
CA LEU A 56 -1.91 1.05 5.56
C LEU A 56 -1.54 -0.28 6.21
N ARG A 57 -0.26 -0.55 6.36
CA ARG A 57 0.22 -1.77 7.00
C ARG A 57 -0.27 -1.85 8.45
N LYS A 58 -0.25 -0.73 9.16
CA LYS A 58 -0.75 -0.69 10.54
C LYS A 58 -2.23 -0.97 10.63
N LYS A 59 -3.01 -0.44 9.70
CA LYS A 59 -4.45 -0.72 9.66
C LYS A 59 -4.70 -2.21 9.47
N ILE A 60 -3.98 -2.82 8.55
CA ILE A 60 -4.13 -4.24 8.26
C ILE A 60 -3.71 -5.07 9.47
N LEU A 61 -2.60 -4.72 10.09
CA LEU A 61 -2.15 -5.42 11.30
C LEU A 61 -3.19 -5.35 12.41
N LYS A 62 -3.76 -4.18 12.62
CA LYS A 62 -4.73 -3.96 13.69
C LYS A 62 -6.02 -4.72 13.43
N CYS A 63 -6.48 -4.75 12.18
CA CYS A 63 -7.76 -5.36 11.84
C CYS A 63 -7.67 -6.87 11.62
N PHE A 64 -6.58 -7.34 11.04
CA PHE A 64 -6.45 -8.73 10.62
C PHE A 64 -5.27 -9.45 11.28
N ASN A 65 -4.51 -8.73 12.11
CA ASN A 65 -3.33 -9.29 12.77
C ASN A 65 -2.34 -9.88 11.77
N ASP A 66 -2.21 -9.24 10.62
CA ASP A 66 -1.33 -9.68 9.54
C ASP A 66 -0.28 -8.61 9.28
N ASN A 67 0.96 -8.88 9.73
CA ASN A 67 2.05 -7.93 9.54
C ASN A 67 2.91 -8.25 8.31
N ASN A 68 2.49 -9.23 7.51
CA ASN A 68 3.19 -9.63 6.30
C ASN A 68 2.39 -9.38 5.02
N PHE A 69 1.26 -8.72 5.14
CA PHE A 69 0.41 -8.48 3.98
C PHE A 69 1.14 -7.68 2.90
N ILE A 70 1.79 -6.59 3.29
CA ILE A 70 2.63 -5.82 2.37
C ILE A 70 4.08 -6.06 2.77
N LYS A 71 4.83 -6.67 1.88
CA LYS A 71 6.23 -6.99 2.12
C LYS A 71 7.11 -5.87 1.59
N SER A 72 8.13 -5.53 2.35
CA SER A 72 9.10 -4.53 1.97
C SER A 72 10.46 -5.19 1.74
N ASN A 73 11.11 -4.86 0.63
CA ASN A 73 12.43 -5.38 0.34
C ASN A 73 13.24 -4.32 -0.43
N LYS A 74 14.42 -4.71 -0.91
CA LYS A 74 15.32 -3.78 -1.61
C LYS A 74 14.68 -3.17 -2.85
N ASN A 75 13.79 -3.89 -3.50
CA ASN A 75 13.20 -3.47 -4.76
C ASN A 75 11.90 -2.68 -4.57
N GLY A 76 11.38 -2.63 -3.36
CA GLY A 76 10.17 -1.89 -3.07
C GLY A 76 9.17 -2.70 -2.24
N TYR A 77 7.91 -2.55 -2.59
CA TYR A 77 6.83 -3.19 -1.86
C TYR A 77 6.14 -4.24 -2.71
N LYS A 78 5.63 -5.27 -2.07
CA LYS A 78 4.93 -6.35 -2.75
C LYS A 78 3.89 -6.98 -1.83
N ILE A 79 2.77 -7.36 -2.41
CA ILE A 79 1.76 -8.16 -1.73
C ILE A 79 1.89 -9.63 -2.13
#